data_c289e398bff25d514e267237350e355d
#
_entry.id   c289e398bff25d514e267237350e355d
#
_cell.length_a   1.000
_cell.length_b   1.000
_cell.length_c   1.000
_cell.angle_alpha   90.00
_cell.angle_beta   90.00
_cell.angle_gamma   90.00
#
_symmetry.space_group_name_H-M   'P 1'
#
loop_
_entity.id
_entity.type
_entity.pdbx_description
1 polymer ?
#
loop_
_entity_poly.entity_id
_entity_poly.type
_entity_poly.pdbx_seq_one_letter_code
_entity_poly.pdbx_strand_id
1 'polypeptide(L)'
;MNRKICSYCGKRKNTGSFPKHSMYKDNLDTRCKKCVKKHSKVRSKLHKQAPPKPNLCQCCGKIPIKWVLDHDHTNDSFRGWICDRCNTGIGKLGDNLVGVVNAMNYLLSRKKPND
;
A
#
# COMPACT_ATOMS: atom_id res chain seq x y z
N MET A 1 16.33 -9.30 -25.38
CA MET A 1 16.45 -8.86 -23.99
C MET A 1 15.11 -8.98 -23.29
N ASN A 2 15.15 -9.45 -22.05
CA ASN A 2 13.93 -9.59 -21.26
C ASN A 2 13.40 -8.23 -20.82
N ARG A 3 12.09 -8.08 -20.87
CA ARG A 3 11.40 -6.88 -20.45
C ARG A 3 10.35 -7.20 -19.41
N LYS A 4 10.03 -6.23 -18.59
CA LYS A 4 9.06 -6.34 -17.50
C LYS A 4 8.23 -5.05 -17.45
N ILE A 5 6.94 -5.18 -17.15
CA ILE A 5 6.06 -4.02 -16.99
C ILE A 5 6.09 -3.56 -15.55
N CYS A 6 6.41 -2.27 -15.35
CA CYS A 6 6.39 -1.65 -14.03
C CYS A 6 4.94 -1.54 -13.54
N SER A 7 4.67 -2.05 -12.33
CA SER A 7 3.34 -2.01 -11.74
C SER A 7 2.86 -0.59 -11.39
N TYR A 8 3.80 0.36 -11.28
CA TYR A 8 3.46 1.76 -10.93
C TYR A 8 3.25 2.64 -12.17
N CYS A 9 4.24 2.69 -13.07
CA CYS A 9 4.13 3.56 -14.24
C CYS A 9 3.55 2.87 -15.48
N GLY A 10 3.38 1.56 -15.45
CA GLY A 10 2.82 0.78 -16.55
C GLY A 10 3.72 0.64 -17.78
N LYS A 11 4.93 1.18 -17.72
CA LYS A 11 5.87 1.12 -18.84
C LYS A 11 6.61 -0.21 -18.88
N ARG A 12 6.81 -0.72 -20.09
CA ARG A 12 7.64 -1.90 -20.32
C ARG A 12 9.10 -1.47 -20.38
N LYS A 13 9.91 -2.04 -19.51
CA LYS A 13 11.33 -1.68 -19.38
C LYS A 13 12.20 -2.92 -19.34
N ASN A 14 13.49 -2.77 -19.64
CA ASN A 14 14.47 -3.84 -19.49
C ASN A 14 14.50 -4.29 -18.03
N THR A 15 14.74 -5.57 -17.79
CA THR A 15 14.80 -6.13 -16.44
C THR A 15 15.88 -5.47 -15.58
N GLY A 16 16.94 -4.96 -16.17
CA GLY A 16 17.95 -4.19 -15.45
C GLY A 16 17.45 -2.87 -14.85
N SER A 17 16.27 -2.40 -15.27
CA SER A 17 15.63 -1.20 -14.73
C SER A 17 14.83 -1.47 -13.44
N PHE A 18 14.86 -2.68 -12.91
CA PHE A 18 14.14 -3.07 -11.71
C PHE A 18 15.11 -3.44 -10.58
N PRO A 19 14.84 -3.01 -9.34
CA PRO A 19 15.66 -3.43 -8.21
C PRO A 19 15.54 -4.94 -7.98
N LYS A 20 16.60 -5.53 -7.44
CA LYS A 20 16.56 -6.93 -7.02
C LYS A 20 15.68 -7.10 -5.79
N HIS A 21 14.89 -8.18 -5.77
CA HIS A 21 14.00 -8.48 -4.64
C HIS A 21 13.79 -9.99 -4.54
N SER A 22 14.27 -10.57 -3.45
CA SER A 22 14.29 -12.03 -3.28
C SER A 22 12.92 -12.67 -3.10
N MET A 23 11.90 -11.90 -2.75
CA MET A 23 10.55 -12.43 -2.50
C MET A 23 9.74 -12.69 -3.78
N TYR A 24 10.17 -12.19 -4.92
CA TYR A 24 9.46 -12.39 -6.18
C TYR A 24 10.11 -13.50 -7.01
N LYS A 25 9.30 -14.19 -7.83
CA LYS A 25 9.77 -15.32 -8.66
C LYS A 25 10.96 -14.98 -9.55
N ASP A 26 10.94 -13.79 -10.15
CA ASP A 26 12.01 -13.34 -11.02
C ASP A 26 13.15 -12.62 -10.28
N ASN A 27 13.09 -12.58 -8.95
CA ASN A 27 14.03 -11.88 -8.07
C ASN A 27 14.13 -10.39 -8.35
N LEU A 28 13.07 -9.80 -8.91
CA LEU A 28 13.00 -8.37 -9.20
C LEU A 28 11.77 -7.75 -8.57
N ASP A 29 11.91 -6.48 -8.13
CA ASP A 29 10.76 -5.70 -7.66
C ASP A 29 9.75 -5.52 -8.80
N THR A 30 8.47 -5.41 -8.46
CA THR A 30 7.42 -5.14 -9.44
C THR A 30 7.45 -3.70 -9.96
N ARG A 31 8.16 -2.81 -9.25
CA ARG A 31 8.30 -1.39 -9.59
C ARG A 31 9.69 -1.13 -10.17
N CYS A 32 9.78 -0.28 -11.20
CA CYS A 32 11.08 0.10 -11.73
C CYS A 32 11.85 0.98 -10.74
N LYS A 33 13.18 1.05 -10.91
CA LYS A 33 14.06 1.85 -10.05
C LYS A 33 13.63 3.32 -9.95
N LYS A 34 13.17 3.89 -11.05
CA LYS A 34 12.70 5.27 -11.11
C LYS A 34 11.46 5.48 -10.21
N CYS A 35 10.50 4.56 -10.28
CA CYS A 35 9.30 4.62 -9.45
C CYS A 35 9.62 4.38 -7.97
N VAL A 36 10.51 3.44 -7.65
CA VAL A 36 10.96 3.19 -6.27
C VAL A 36 11.60 4.45 -5.69
N LYS A 37 12.47 5.11 -6.45
CA LYS A 37 13.12 6.35 -6.01
C LYS A 37 12.12 7.47 -5.78
N LYS A 38 11.16 7.64 -6.69
CA LYS A 38 10.10 8.66 -6.56
C LYS A 38 9.24 8.39 -5.32
N HIS A 39 8.83 7.15 -5.12
CA HIS A 39 8.03 6.76 -3.96
C HIS A 39 8.76 7.00 -2.65
N SER A 40 10.05 6.69 -2.61
CA SER A 40 10.90 6.92 -1.43
C SER A 40 10.99 8.40 -1.09
N LYS A 41 11.12 9.28 -2.07
CA LYS A 41 11.14 10.75 -1.86
C LYS A 41 9.81 11.25 -1.30
N VAL A 42 8.69 10.80 -1.87
CA VAL A 42 7.35 11.17 -1.41
C VAL A 42 7.16 10.72 0.03
N ARG A 43 7.52 9.49 0.34
CA ARG A 43 7.41 8.93 1.69
C ARG A 43 8.24 9.73 2.71
N SER A 44 9.48 10.07 2.37
CA SER A 44 10.34 10.88 3.24
C SER A 44 9.74 12.25 3.52
N LYS A 45 9.21 12.90 2.50
CA LYS A 45 8.54 14.20 2.62
C LYS A 45 7.32 14.10 3.54
N LEU A 46 6.49 13.08 3.36
CA LEU A 46 5.30 12.87 4.17
C LEU A 46 5.64 12.60 5.64
N HIS A 47 6.69 11.84 5.91
CA HIS A 47 7.14 11.59 7.28
C HIS A 47 7.57 12.88 7.98
N LYS A 48 8.16 13.83 7.27
CA LYS A 48 8.55 15.12 7.83
C LYS A 48 7.36 16.03 8.12
N GLN A 49 6.30 15.92 7.32
CA GLN A 49 5.12 16.80 7.39
C GLN A 49 3.96 16.20 8.17
N ALA A 50 4.00 14.90 8.44
CA ALA A 50 2.90 14.22 9.10
C ALA A 50 2.73 14.68 10.56
N PRO A 51 1.50 14.70 11.08
CA PRO A 51 1.27 14.95 12.49
C PRO A 51 1.86 13.83 13.34
N PRO A 52 2.03 14.05 14.66
CA PRO A 52 2.49 13.01 15.56
C PRO A 52 1.59 11.77 15.53
N LYS A 53 2.18 10.60 15.76
CA LYS A 53 1.43 9.35 15.85
C LYS A 53 0.42 9.40 17.00
N PRO A 54 -0.84 9.00 16.77
CA PRO A 54 -1.80 8.82 17.86
C PRO A 54 -1.45 7.59 18.68
N ASN A 55 -2.21 7.34 19.74
CA ASN A 55 -1.99 6.17 20.59
C ASN A 55 -2.50 4.88 19.95
N LEU A 56 -3.49 4.99 19.06
CA LEU A 56 -4.17 3.85 18.46
C LEU A 56 -4.21 3.99 16.94
N CYS A 57 -4.24 2.84 16.27
CA CYS A 57 -4.42 2.80 14.81
C CYS A 57 -5.69 3.57 14.42
N GLN A 58 -5.58 4.49 13.47
CA GLN A 58 -6.73 5.30 13.03
C GLN A 58 -7.74 4.51 12.19
N CYS A 59 -7.39 3.28 11.79
CA CYS A 59 -8.29 2.40 11.06
C CYS A 59 -9.02 1.43 12.00
N CYS A 60 -8.29 0.56 12.70
CA CYS A 60 -8.92 -0.48 13.53
C CYS A 60 -9.08 -0.11 15.01
N GLY A 61 -8.45 0.98 15.45
CA GLY A 61 -8.55 1.43 16.84
C GLY A 61 -7.75 0.63 17.85
N LYS A 62 -6.90 -0.29 17.40
CA LYS A 62 -6.06 -1.11 18.28
C LYS A 62 -4.66 -0.54 18.38
N ILE A 63 -3.90 -0.99 19.40
CA ILE A 63 -2.50 -0.65 19.55
C ILE A 63 -1.70 -1.35 18.46
N PRO A 64 -0.99 -0.61 17.58
CA PRO A 64 -0.24 -1.24 16.50
C PRO A 64 1.00 -1.96 17.01
N ILE A 65 1.29 -3.13 16.42
CA ILE A 65 2.60 -3.77 16.56
C ILE A 65 3.60 -3.06 15.65
N LYS A 66 3.14 -2.65 14.47
CA LYS A 66 3.96 -1.89 13.52
C LYS A 66 3.14 -0.74 12.97
N TRP A 67 3.68 0.47 13.09
CA TRP A 67 3.07 1.68 12.54
C TRP A 67 3.40 1.84 11.07
N VAL A 68 2.43 2.31 10.31
CA VAL A 68 2.61 2.69 8.90
C VAL A 68 2.03 4.08 8.71
N LEU A 69 2.81 4.96 8.09
CA LEU A 69 2.29 6.22 7.56
C LEU A 69 1.54 5.88 6.28
N ASP A 70 0.22 6.11 6.30
CA ASP A 70 -0.62 5.85 5.14
C ASP A 70 -0.81 7.14 4.34
N HIS A 71 -0.78 7.02 3.02
CA HIS A 71 -0.98 8.16 2.13
C HIS A 71 -1.87 7.78 0.96
N ASP A 72 -2.55 8.79 0.43
CA ASP A 72 -3.37 8.63 -0.77
C ASP A 72 -2.44 8.59 -1.99
N HIS A 73 -2.45 7.47 -2.70
CA HIS A 73 -1.58 7.27 -3.86
C HIS A 73 -1.99 8.10 -5.08
N THR A 74 -3.20 8.68 -5.08
CA THR A 74 -3.66 9.48 -6.21
C THR A 74 -3.08 10.91 -6.18
N ASN A 75 -2.82 11.45 -4.99
CA ASN A 75 -2.31 12.80 -4.83
C ASN A 75 -1.12 12.92 -3.89
N ASP A 76 -0.57 11.79 -3.44
CA ASP A 76 0.60 11.71 -2.55
C ASP A 76 0.43 12.53 -1.27
N SER A 77 -0.79 12.59 -0.72
CA SER A 77 -1.06 13.29 0.55
C SER A 77 -1.17 12.31 1.72
N PHE A 78 -0.78 12.80 2.91
CA PHE A 78 -0.94 12.03 4.14
C PHE A 78 -2.42 11.70 4.37
N ARG A 79 -2.70 10.44 4.69
CA ARG A 79 -4.07 9.98 4.93
C ARG A 79 -4.29 9.59 6.40
N GLY A 80 -3.32 8.96 7.03
CA GLY A 80 -3.44 8.59 8.44
C GLY A 80 -2.27 7.76 8.95
N TRP A 81 -2.26 7.53 10.25
CA TRP A 81 -1.36 6.60 10.91
C TRP A 81 -2.12 5.32 11.23
N ILE A 82 -1.75 4.22 10.62
CA ILE A 82 -2.44 2.94 10.76
C ILE A 82 -1.44 1.82 11.04
N CYS A 83 -1.95 0.68 11.50
CA CYS A 83 -1.10 -0.49 11.68
C CYS A 83 -0.83 -1.18 10.33
N ASP A 84 0.24 -1.96 10.30
CA ASP A 84 0.64 -2.70 9.09
C ASP A 84 -0.47 -3.62 8.59
N ARG A 85 -1.22 -4.26 9.47
CA ARG A 85 -2.32 -5.15 9.09
C ARG A 85 -3.42 -4.40 8.33
N CYS A 86 -3.81 -3.22 8.83
CA CYS A 86 -4.81 -2.41 8.15
C CYS A 86 -4.31 -1.91 6.81
N ASN A 87 -3.06 -1.45 6.76
CA ASN A 87 -2.45 -0.98 5.51
C ASN A 87 -2.40 -2.10 4.46
N THR A 88 -1.95 -3.29 4.84
CA THR A 88 -1.87 -4.45 3.96
C THR A 88 -3.27 -4.89 3.51
N GLY A 89 -4.23 -4.95 4.45
CA GLY A 89 -5.61 -5.35 4.15
C GLY A 89 -6.29 -4.43 3.16
N ILE A 90 -6.20 -3.12 3.39
CA ILE A 90 -6.76 -2.12 2.47
C ILE A 90 -6.07 -2.20 1.11
N GLY A 91 -4.76 -2.36 1.10
CA GLY A 91 -4.00 -2.49 -0.15
C GLY A 91 -4.43 -3.69 -0.98
N LYS A 92 -4.66 -4.82 -0.34
CA LYS A 92 -5.13 -6.05 -1.01
C LYS A 92 -6.55 -5.92 -1.58
N LEU A 93 -7.34 -5.01 -1.03
CA LEU A 93 -8.68 -4.71 -1.53
C LEU A 93 -8.70 -3.60 -2.59
N GLY A 94 -7.52 -3.21 -3.10
CA GLY A 94 -7.39 -2.23 -4.15
C GLY A 94 -7.02 -0.82 -3.69
N ASP A 95 -6.79 -0.62 -2.40
CA ASP A 95 -6.43 0.66 -1.81
C ASP A 95 -7.42 1.78 -2.12
N ASN A 96 -8.70 1.45 -2.20
CA ASN A 96 -9.77 2.41 -2.48
C ASN A 96 -11.07 2.00 -1.79
N LEU A 97 -12.00 2.96 -1.74
CA LEU A 97 -13.28 2.76 -1.08
C LEU A 97 -14.12 1.67 -1.74
N VAL A 98 -14.08 1.56 -3.06
CA VAL A 98 -14.88 0.57 -3.81
C VAL A 98 -14.53 -0.86 -3.37
N GLY A 99 -13.25 -1.19 -3.27
CA GLY A 99 -12.82 -2.51 -2.84
C GLY A 99 -13.25 -2.83 -1.42
N VAL A 100 -13.15 -1.86 -0.52
CA VAL A 100 -13.54 -2.03 0.89
C VAL A 100 -15.07 -2.18 1.00
N VAL A 101 -15.84 -1.38 0.27
CA VAL A 101 -17.31 -1.48 0.26
C VAL A 101 -17.76 -2.82 -0.31
N ASN A 102 -17.11 -3.30 -1.36
CA ASN A 102 -17.44 -4.61 -1.93
C ASN A 102 -17.17 -5.73 -0.90
N ALA A 103 -16.08 -5.65 -0.16
CA ALA A 103 -15.79 -6.62 0.91
C ALA A 103 -16.85 -6.55 2.02
N MET A 104 -17.25 -5.35 2.42
CA MET A 104 -18.30 -5.16 3.40
C MET A 104 -19.62 -5.78 2.94
N ASN A 105 -20.03 -5.51 1.71
CA ASN A 105 -21.27 -6.05 1.14
C ASN A 105 -21.24 -7.58 1.05
N TYR A 106 -20.08 -8.13 0.67
CA TYR A 106 -19.91 -9.58 0.66
C TYR A 106 -20.17 -10.17 2.05
N LEU A 107 -19.55 -9.60 3.09
CA LEU A 107 -19.74 -10.09 4.45
C LEU A 107 -21.18 -9.94 4.93
N LEU A 108 -21.83 -8.82 4.62
CA LEU A 108 -23.21 -8.59 4.97
C LEU A 108 -24.15 -9.60 4.32
N SER A 109 -23.93 -9.91 3.04
CA SER A 109 -24.77 -10.85 2.29
C SER A 109 -24.59 -12.30 2.73
N ARG A 110 -23.51 -12.62 3.41
CA ARG A 110 -23.22 -13.97 3.91
C ARG A 110 -23.40 -14.10 5.42
N LYS A 111 -23.76 -13.01 6.10
CA LYS A 111 -23.94 -13.02 7.54
C LYS A 111 -25.07 -13.92 7.94
N LYS A 112 -24.83 -14.82 8.91
CA LYS A 112 -25.87 -15.67 9.50
C LYS A 112 -26.64 -14.90 10.56
N PRO A 113 -27.89 -15.27 10.87
CA PRO A 113 -28.74 -14.55 11.85
C PRO A 113 -28.07 -14.36 13.22
N ASN A 114 -27.14 -15.23 13.62
CA ASN A 114 -26.50 -15.20 14.94
C ASN A 114 -25.10 -14.61 14.94
N ASP A 115 -24.67 -14.07 13.83
CA ASP A 115 -23.32 -13.47 13.72
C ASP A 115 -23.29 -12.05 14.29
#